data_710090536498d9dbf72d9db9ccfa0412
#
_entry.id   710090536498d9dbf72d9db9ccfa0412
#
_cell.length_a   1.000
_cell.length_b   1.000
_cell.length_c   1.000
_cell.angle_alpha   90.00
_cell.angle_beta   90.00
_cell.angle_gamma   90.00
#
_symmetry.space_group_name_H-M   'P 1'
#
loop_
_entity.id
_entity.type
_entity.pdbx_description
1 polymer ?
#
loop_
_entity_poly.entity_id
_entity_poly.type
_entity_poly.pdbx_seq_one_letter_code
_entity_poly.pdbx_strand_id
1 'polypeptide(L)'
;MSIRSHAIETKTGLLFVACFCLCSAGMGQENLENPEESLSSDAPQTQIEISRETTVLTTPLDERGYLHVGGAINDFLKARVEHEDNAAVDFLKALGGRAEGQEMTYACEQLGIEIPAETDKFVKSVRLFATQQGWSDQRMLQLGEDVSECPSRVWKADDFPDLKLYLDECEPGFRWIDASVRKSGWYVPRDAKGESIIMLSLAEVQEARNVARGLGSRVTLKVGEARYMEAWRDIVLMRGLARKIAQGPTLIEGLIGVAIEGMACRSTMIWLQNLPESFDEFGEPLEAVAELGPMPSLSTNLLLERLMFVDTIQMMAQGSEKINELGGLGLMPSQGPNFAAVFTQLTRFANPDWNQVLLNANDYYDRLEVAYLAATAKERRERLVELEEELEQRSENVQQVSENPLRLA
;
A
#
# COMPACT_ATOMS: atom_id res chain seq x y z
N MET A 1 14.58 -12.00 16.02
CA MET A 1 13.70 -10.82 15.95
C MET A 1 14.36 -9.59 15.34
N SER A 2 15.48 -9.75 14.62
CA SER A 2 16.31 -8.64 14.11
C SER A 2 16.25 -8.43 12.57
N ILE A 3 15.50 -9.23 11.82
CA ILE A 3 15.50 -9.18 10.34
C ILE A 3 14.39 -8.26 9.77
N ARG A 4 13.39 -7.86 10.59
CA ARG A 4 12.24 -7.07 10.09
C ARG A 4 12.44 -5.56 10.06
N SER A 5 13.34 -5.01 10.85
CA SER A 5 13.65 -3.57 10.87
C SER A 5 14.46 -3.15 9.65
N HIS A 6 15.43 -3.95 9.23
CA HIS A 6 16.31 -3.64 8.08
C HIS A 6 15.59 -3.65 6.72
N ALA A 7 14.50 -4.42 6.57
CA ALA A 7 13.79 -4.53 5.29
C ALA A 7 12.94 -3.31 4.94
N ILE A 8 12.51 -2.53 5.92
CA ILE A 8 11.70 -1.30 5.69
C ILE A 8 12.62 -0.11 5.44
N GLU A 9 13.73 0.01 6.19
CA GLU A 9 14.75 1.04 5.97
C GLU A 9 15.46 0.88 4.61
N THR A 10 15.67 -0.37 4.16
CA THR A 10 16.26 -0.65 2.84
C THR A 10 15.32 -0.28 1.68
N LYS A 11 13.99 -0.42 1.83
CA LYS A 11 13.05 -0.14 0.74
C LYS A 11 12.85 1.35 0.51
N THR A 12 12.79 2.16 1.55
CA THR A 12 12.75 3.63 1.43
C THR A 12 14.09 4.15 0.87
N GLY A 13 15.21 3.55 1.27
CA GLY A 13 16.54 3.82 0.72
C GLY A 13 16.67 3.46 -0.76
N LEU A 14 16.09 2.34 -1.23
CA LEU A 14 16.11 1.93 -2.64
C LEU A 14 15.33 2.89 -3.55
N LEU A 15 14.18 3.40 -3.13
CA LEU A 15 13.42 4.41 -3.89
C LEU A 15 14.24 5.70 -4.05
N PHE A 16 14.93 6.12 -2.99
CA PHE A 16 15.79 7.32 -2.99
C PHE A 16 17.06 7.12 -3.82
N VAL A 17 17.69 5.96 -3.71
CA VAL A 17 18.86 5.60 -4.51
C VAL A 17 18.48 5.50 -5.99
N ALA A 18 17.33 4.92 -6.32
CA ALA A 18 16.82 4.89 -7.69
C ALA A 18 16.56 6.30 -8.24
N CYS A 19 15.97 7.21 -7.46
CA CYS A 19 15.81 8.62 -7.82
C CYS A 19 17.15 9.29 -8.13
N PHE A 20 18.14 9.09 -7.26
CA PHE A 20 19.46 9.71 -7.41
C PHE A 20 20.23 9.12 -8.60
N CYS A 21 20.17 7.81 -8.80
CA CYS A 21 20.81 7.12 -9.93
C CYS A 21 20.19 7.50 -11.28
N LEU A 22 18.87 7.75 -11.33
CA LEU A 22 18.19 8.17 -12.54
C LEU A 22 18.47 9.66 -12.86
N CYS A 23 18.64 10.51 -11.84
CA CYS A 23 19.05 11.91 -12.02
C CYS A 23 20.47 12.02 -12.60
N SER A 24 21.41 11.16 -12.20
CA SER A 24 22.78 11.20 -12.73
C SER A 24 22.94 10.72 -14.17
N ALA A 25 22.01 9.88 -14.66
CA ALA A 25 21.98 9.45 -16.06
C ALA A 25 21.47 10.54 -17.03
N GLY A 26 20.80 11.59 -16.52
CA GLY A 26 20.30 12.74 -17.30
C GLY A 26 21.28 13.91 -17.39
N MET A 27 22.47 13.83 -16.79
CA MET A 27 23.51 14.85 -16.90
C MET A 27 24.29 14.72 -18.20
N GLY A 28 23.73 15.26 -19.28
CA GLY A 28 24.42 15.38 -20.57
C GLY A 28 25.62 16.32 -20.45
N GLN A 29 26.74 15.89 -21.02
CA GLN A 29 27.93 16.75 -21.22
C GLN A 29 27.60 17.87 -22.22
N GLU A 30 27.23 19.03 -21.74
CA GLU A 30 27.35 20.26 -22.55
C GLU A 30 27.64 21.49 -21.67
N ASN A 31 28.82 22.07 -21.95
CA ASN A 31 29.27 23.46 -21.80
C ASN A 31 29.00 24.23 -20.48
N LEU A 32 30.08 24.28 -19.72
CA LEU A 32 30.31 25.35 -18.70
C LEU A 32 30.63 26.67 -19.42
N GLU A 33 29.62 27.45 -19.76
CA GLU A 33 29.77 28.89 -20.05
C GLU A 33 29.18 29.73 -18.90
N ASN A 34 29.95 30.69 -18.47
CA ASN A 34 29.84 31.68 -17.40
C ASN A 34 28.41 32.07 -16.93
N PRO A 35 28.13 32.06 -15.61
CA PRO A 35 26.86 32.53 -15.07
C PRO A 35 26.96 33.97 -14.53
N GLU A 36 26.93 34.98 -15.39
CA GLU A 36 26.55 36.33 -15.01
C GLU A 36 25.54 36.84 -16.02
N GLU A 37 24.25 36.49 -15.86
CA GLU A 37 23.15 37.30 -16.41
C GLU A 37 21.80 36.98 -15.72
N SER A 38 21.28 38.08 -15.11
CA SER A 38 19.88 38.42 -14.88
C SER A 38 19.00 37.47 -14.02
N LEU A 39 18.83 37.87 -12.78
CA LEU A 39 17.64 37.65 -11.98
C LEU A 39 16.43 38.34 -12.62
N SER A 40 15.75 37.69 -13.55
CA SER A 40 14.42 38.10 -13.99
C SER A 40 13.39 37.28 -13.22
N SER A 41 12.42 37.96 -12.61
CA SER A 41 11.34 37.45 -11.80
C SER A 41 10.19 36.88 -12.67
N ASP A 42 10.48 36.05 -13.66
CA ASP A 42 9.44 35.31 -14.36
C ASP A 42 9.27 33.95 -13.69
N ALA A 43 8.02 33.62 -13.34
CA ALA A 43 7.68 32.30 -12.78
C ALA A 43 8.24 31.21 -13.71
N PRO A 44 8.96 30.21 -13.19
CA PRO A 44 9.55 29.19 -14.05
C PRO A 44 8.44 28.46 -14.81
N GLN A 45 8.52 28.50 -16.14
CA GLN A 45 7.72 27.62 -16.99
C GLN A 45 7.94 26.18 -16.51
N THR A 46 6.89 25.35 -16.55
CA THR A 46 6.96 23.94 -16.21
C THR A 46 8.15 23.30 -16.92
N GLN A 47 9.13 22.85 -16.15
CA GLN A 47 10.33 22.18 -16.68
C GLN A 47 10.05 20.73 -17.09
N ILE A 48 8.82 20.26 -16.89
CA ILE A 48 8.37 18.89 -17.17
C ILE A 48 7.30 18.95 -18.25
N GLU A 49 7.50 18.22 -19.33
CA GLU A 49 6.49 17.97 -20.34
C GLU A 49 5.47 16.96 -19.80
N ILE A 50 4.20 17.34 -19.74
CA ILE A 50 3.13 16.47 -19.28
C ILE A 50 2.64 15.63 -20.45
N SER A 51 3.08 14.38 -20.51
CA SER A 51 2.75 13.42 -21.57
C SER A 51 2.58 12.01 -20.99
N ARG A 52 2.11 11.07 -21.83
CA ARG A 52 2.02 9.66 -21.43
C ARG A 52 3.40 9.02 -21.23
N GLU A 53 4.40 9.52 -21.91
CA GLU A 53 5.77 9.06 -21.86
C GLU A 53 6.47 9.51 -20.58
N THR A 54 6.18 10.72 -20.08
CA THR A 54 6.83 11.32 -18.90
C THR A 54 6.01 11.10 -17.63
N THR A 55 4.75 11.51 -17.61
CA THR A 55 3.92 11.51 -16.39
C THR A 55 2.88 10.39 -16.34
N VAL A 56 2.77 9.56 -17.41
CA VAL A 56 1.83 8.42 -17.53
C VAL A 56 0.36 8.85 -17.60
N LEU A 57 -0.07 9.68 -16.66
CA LEU A 57 -1.35 10.36 -16.64
C LEU A 57 -1.13 11.83 -16.99
N THR A 58 -2.10 12.44 -17.67
CA THR A 58 -1.95 13.80 -18.19
C THR A 58 -2.96 14.79 -17.62
N THR A 59 -3.87 14.33 -16.80
CA THR A 59 -4.93 15.15 -16.17
C THR A 59 -5.33 14.56 -14.82
N PRO A 60 -5.88 15.39 -13.90
CA PRO A 60 -5.96 16.85 -13.93
C PRO A 60 -4.60 17.53 -13.69
N LEU A 61 -4.46 18.77 -14.12
CA LEU A 61 -3.30 19.60 -13.84
C LEU A 61 -3.57 20.55 -12.66
N ASP A 62 -2.52 20.90 -11.92
CA ASP A 62 -2.58 21.94 -10.91
C ASP A 62 -2.49 23.35 -11.56
N GLU A 63 -2.57 24.42 -10.75
CA GLU A 63 -2.53 25.80 -11.20
C GLU A 63 -1.19 26.19 -11.86
N ARG A 64 -0.13 25.43 -11.63
CA ARG A 64 1.21 25.63 -12.19
C ARG A 64 1.43 24.80 -13.47
N GLY A 65 0.45 23.97 -13.87
CA GLY A 65 0.54 23.11 -15.03
C GLY A 65 1.23 21.75 -14.80
N TYR A 66 1.51 21.38 -13.52
CA TYR A 66 1.98 20.05 -13.17
C TYR A 66 0.81 19.08 -13.02
N LEU A 67 1.07 17.77 -13.16
CA LEU A 67 0.06 16.75 -12.92
C LEU A 67 -0.36 16.77 -11.44
N HIS A 68 -1.65 16.97 -11.18
CA HIS A 68 -2.21 16.77 -9.84
C HIS A 68 -2.39 15.27 -9.58
N VAL A 69 -1.32 14.61 -9.12
CA VAL A 69 -1.19 13.16 -9.11
C VAL A 69 -2.29 12.48 -8.30
N GLY A 70 -2.64 13.01 -7.13
CA GLY A 70 -3.71 12.44 -6.30
C GLY A 70 -5.09 12.47 -6.97
N GLY A 71 -5.41 13.57 -7.67
CA GLY A 71 -6.63 13.65 -8.49
C GLY A 71 -6.61 12.67 -9.65
N ALA A 72 -5.48 12.59 -10.36
CA ALA A 72 -5.31 11.70 -11.48
C ALA A 72 -5.50 10.22 -11.12
N ILE A 73 -5.00 9.81 -9.95
CA ILE A 73 -5.18 8.46 -9.43
C ILE A 73 -6.65 8.19 -9.11
N ASN A 74 -7.31 9.11 -8.42
CA ASN A 74 -8.74 8.94 -8.08
C ASN A 74 -9.58 8.81 -9.35
N ASP A 75 -9.37 9.66 -10.36
CA ASP A 75 -10.09 9.61 -11.62
C ASP A 75 -9.82 8.30 -12.37
N PHE A 76 -8.56 7.87 -12.42
CA PHE A 76 -8.16 6.63 -13.08
C PHE A 76 -8.77 5.38 -12.43
N LEU A 77 -8.79 5.32 -11.10
CA LEU A 77 -9.35 4.18 -10.37
C LEU A 77 -10.88 4.19 -10.40
N LYS A 78 -11.50 5.35 -10.21
CA LYS A 78 -12.94 5.52 -10.26
C LYS A 78 -13.52 5.09 -11.62
N ALA A 79 -12.85 5.39 -12.72
CA ALA A 79 -13.29 5.02 -14.08
C ALA A 79 -13.30 3.49 -14.33
N ARG A 80 -12.70 2.70 -13.47
CA ARG A 80 -12.56 1.23 -13.60
C ARG A 80 -13.50 0.43 -12.73
N VAL A 81 -14.19 1.08 -11.80
CA VAL A 81 -15.03 0.40 -10.80
C VAL A 81 -16.40 1.06 -10.78
N GLU A 82 -17.41 0.31 -11.19
CA GLU A 82 -18.79 0.74 -11.03
C GLU A 82 -19.13 0.86 -9.56
N HIS A 83 -19.86 1.92 -9.18
CA HIS A 83 -20.15 2.21 -7.78
C HIS A 83 -20.85 1.03 -7.06
N GLU A 84 -21.80 0.40 -7.72
CA GLU A 84 -22.60 -0.72 -7.16
C GLU A 84 -21.75 -1.97 -6.97
N ASP A 85 -20.68 -2.13 -7.76
CA ASP A 85 -19.76 -3.26 -7.71
C ASP A 85 -18.45 -2.94 -6.95
N ASN A 86 -18.38 -1.80 -6.28
CA ASN A 86 -17.24 -1.42 -5.47
C ASN A 86 -17.26 -2.10 -4.09
N ALA A 87 -16.38 -3.07 -3.90
CA ALA A 87 -16.21 -3.80 -2.64
C ALA A 87 -15.82 -2.89 -1.46
N ALA A 88 -15.11 -1.79 -1.72
CA ALA A 88 -14.69 -0.85 -0.68
C ALA A 88 -15.87 -0.19 0.05
N VAL A 89 -17.02 -0.03 -0.62
CA VAL A 89 -18.24 0.52 0.01
C VAL A 89 -18.66 -0.33 1.20
N ASP A 90 -18.80 -1.65 1.02
CA ASP A 90 -19.24 -2.55 2.08
C ASP A 90 -18.12 -2.79 3.09
N PHE A 91 -16.86 -2.77 2.66
CA PHE A 91 -15.70 -2.85 3.55
C PHE A 91 -15.68 -1.65 4.52
N LEU A 92 -15.85 -0.41 4.03
CA LEU A 92 -15.90 0.78 4.89
C LEU A 92 -17.11 0.76 5.83
N LYS A 93 -18.26 0.25 5.39
CA LYS A 93 -19.41 0.00 6.27
C LYS A 93 -19.08 -1.02 7.34
N ALA A 94 -18.34 -2.09 7.01
CA ALA A 94 -17.89 -3.07 7.98
C ALA A 94 -16.99 -2.48 9.06
N LEU A 95 -16.24 -1.41 8.75
CA LEU A 95 -15.39 -0.67 9.68
C LEU A 95 -16.12 0.47 10.41
N GLY A 96 -17.41 0.72 10.08
CA GLY A 96 -18.14 1.87 10.61
C GLY A 96 -17.59 3.22 10.11
N GLY A 97 -17.02 3.25 8.90
CA GLY A 97 -16.41 4.44 8.32
C GLY A 97 -15.13 4.92 9.03
N ARG A 98 -14.48 4.05 9.80
CA ARG A 98 -13.31 4.36 10.63
C ARG A 98 -12.17 3.40 10.35
N ALA A 99 -10.94 3.91 10.47
CA ALA A 99 -9.71 3.10 10.43
C ALA A 99 -8.70 3.67 11.42
N GLU A 100 -8.00 2.80 12.18
CA GLU A 100 -7.04 3.19 13.21
C GLU A 100 -7.60 4.20 14.24
N GLY A 101 -8.92 4.15 14.48
CA GLY A 101 -9.62 5.08 15.39
C GLY A 101 -9.91 6.46 14.80
N GLN A 102 -9.60 6.69 13.53
CA GLN A 102 -9.89 7.93 12.79
C GLN A 102 -11.08 7.73 11.86
N GLU A 103 -11.84 8.80 11.62
CA GLU A 103 -12.93 8.79 10.65
C GLU A 103 -12.37 8.91 9.22
N MET A 104 -12.86 8.04 8.35
CA MET A 104 -12.53 8.07 6.92
C MET A 104 -13.53 8.95 6.16
N THR A 105 -13.71 10.17 6.64
CA THR A 105 -14.76 11.08 6.18
C THR A 105 -14.71 11.32 4.68
N TYR A 106 -13.53 11.64 4.15
CA TYR A 106 -13.38 11.90 2.71
C TYR A 106 -13.82 10.70 1.86
N ALA A 107 -13.31 9.51 2.15
CA ALA A 107 -13.65 8.31 1.39
C ALA A 107 -15.15 7.97 1.49
N CYS A 108 -15.73 8.10 2.69
CA CYS A 108 -17.15 7.86 2.91
C CYS A 108 -18.04 8.86 2.16
N GLU A 109 -17.70 10.16 2.19
CA GLU A 109 -18.42 11.20 1.44
C GLU A 109 -18.37 10.96 -0.07
N GLN A 110 -17.20 10.66 -0.61
CA GLN A 110 -17.02 10.40 -2.05
C GLN A 110 -17.76 9.13 -2.52
N LEU A 111 -17.93 8.16 -1.63
CA LEU A 111 -18.66 6.92 -1.90
C LEU A 111 -20.14 6.97 -1.47
N GLY A 112 -20.63 8.11 -0.95
CA GLY A 112 -22.01 8.26 -0.49
C GLY A 112 -22.34 7.34 0.70
N ILE A 113 -21.35 7.04 1.56
CA ILE A 113 -21.53 6.22 2.75
C ILE A 113 -21.81 7.14 3.93
N GLU A 114 -22.95 6.93 4.58
CA GLU A 114 -23.22 7.56 5.87
C GLU A 114 -22.34 6.88 6.94
N ILE A 115 -21.60 7.70 7.69
CA ILE A 115 -20.78 7.19 8.80
C ILE A 115 -21.72 6.77 9.92
N PRO A 116 -21.71 5.47 10.32
CA PRO A 116 -22.62 4.97 11.34
C PRO A 116 -22.40 5.68 12.69
N ALA A 117 -23.44 5.78 13.50
CA ALA A 117 -23.30 6.23 14.87
C ALA A 117 -22.43 5.24 15.68
N GLU A 118 -21.85 5.71 16.81
CA GLU A 118 -20.98 4.86 17.66
C GLU A 118 -21.63 3.58 18.18
N THR A 119 -22.95 3.54 18.20
CA THR A 119 -23.76 2.40 18.64
C THR A 119 -23.94 1.33 17.56
N ASP A 120 -23.57 1.62 16.31
CA ASP A 120 -23.77 0.70 15.20
C ASP A 120 -22.84 -0.51 15.30
N LYS A 121 -23.33 -1.64 14.83
CA LYS A 121 -22.62 -2.92 14.91
C LYS A 121 -21.72 -3.09 13.68
N PHE A 122 -20.41 -3.01 13.88
CA PHE A 122 -19.36 -3.18 12.89
C PHE A 122 -18.15 -3.91 13.49
N VAL A 123 -17.12 -4.21 12.69
CA VAL A 123 -15.87 -4.76 13.22
C VAL A 123 -15.14 -3.67 13.98
N LYS A 124 -15.16 -3.78 15.30
CA LYS A 124 -14.53 -2.80 16.18
C LYS A 124 -13.05 -3.07 16.35
N SER A 125 -12.25 -2.03 16.51
CA SER A 125 -10.91 -2.23 17.04
C SER A 125 -11.00 -2.73 18.49
N VAL A 126 -10.00 -3.49 18.95
CA VAL A 126 -9.92 -3.97 20.35
C VAL A 126 -10.06 -2.80 21.33
N ARG A 127 -9.41 -1.67 21.02
CA ARG A 127 -9.47 -0.47 21.85
C ARG A 127 -10.87 0.11 21.95
N LEU A 128 -11.58 0.26 20.82
CA LEU A 128 -12.93 0.79 20.81
C LEU A 128 -13.87 -0.13 21.60
N PHE A 129 -13.79 -1.43 21.36
CA PHE A 129 -14.59 -2.42 22.08
C PHE A 129 -14.34 -2.35 23.58
N ALA A 130 -13.08 -2.40 24.02
CA ALA A 130 -12.72 -2.35 25.46
C ALA A 130 -13.21 -1.05 26.11
N THR A 131 -13.11 0.10 25.40
CA THR A 131 -13.61 1.38 25.89
C THR A 131 -15.13 1.37 26.07
N GLN A 132 -15.87 0.82 25.11
CA GLN A 132 -17.34 0.69 25.19
C GLN A 132 -17.80 -0.24 26.33
N GLN A 133 -16.97 -1.26 26.65
CA GLN A 133 -17.22 -2.18 27.76
C GLN A 133 -16.76 -1.63 29.13
N GLY A 134 -16.10 -0.46 29.16
CA GLY A 134 -15.53 0.10 30.38
C GLY A 134 -14.38 -0.73 30.97
N TRP A 135 -13.61 -1.43 30.15
CA TRP A 135 -12.53 -2.30 30.58
C TRP A 135 -11.26 -1.51 30.96
N SER A 136 -10.45 -2.11 31.85
CA SER A 136 -9.13 -1.57 32.16
C SER A 136 -8.16 -1.77 30.99
N ASP A 137 -7.10 -0.95 30.94
CA ASP A 137 -6.03 -1.07 29.95
C ASP A 137 -5.39 -2.47 29.95
N GLN A 138 -5.23 -3.08 31.13
CA GLN A 138 -4.67 -4.42 31.26
C GLN A 138 -5.56 -5.47 30.55
N ARG A 139 -6.88 -5.39 30.74
CA ARG A 139 -7.83 -6.32 30.10
C ARG A 139 -7.90 -6.08 28.58
N MET A 140 -7.81 -4.82 28.17
CA MET A 140 -7.72 -4.46 26.75
C MET A 140 -6.45 -5.03 26.10
N LEU A 141 -5.30 -4.89 26.76
CA LEU A 141 -4.03 -5.45 26.26
C LEU A 141 -4.09 -6.97 26.15
N GLN A 142 -4.66 -7.66 27.16
CA GLN A 142 -4.85 -9.11 27.12
C GLN A 142 -5.73 -9.54 25.94
N LEU A 143 -6.86 -8.86 25.68
CA LEU A 143 -7.67 -9.13 24.50
C LEU A 143 -6.88 -8.93 23.20
N GLY A 144 -6.03 -7.90 23.13
CA GLY A 144 -5.16 -7.66 21.97
C GLY A 144 -4.18 -8.80 21.72
N GLU A 145 -3.60 -9.37 22.78
CA GLU A 145 -2.74 -10.55 22.71
C GLU A 145 -3.55 -11.77 22.25
N ASP A 146 -4.74 -12.02 22.82
CA ASP A 146 -5.60 -13.14 22.47
C ASP A 146 -6.02 -13.06 20.98
N VAL A 147 -6.42 -11.89 20.47
CA VAL A 147 -6.72 -11.66 19.04
C VAL A 147 -5.51 -11.97 18.14
N SER A 148 -4.29 -11.70 18.63
CA SER A 148 -3.07 -11.95 17.86
C SER A 148 -2.63 -13.41 17.86
N GLU A 149 -2.84 -14.14 18.96
CA GLU A 149 -2.36 -15.51 19.16
C GLU A 149 -3.38 -16.59 18.75
N CYS A 150 -4.67 -16.36 19.03
CA CYS A 150 -5.72 -17.36 18.80
C CYS A 150 -5.90 -17.82 17.35
N PRO A 151 -5.57 -17.02 16.30
CA PRO A 151 -5.55 -17.53 14.93
C PRO A 151 -4.59 -18.70 14.69
N SER A 152 -3.69 -18.97 15.63
CA SER A 152 -2.65 -20.02 15.49
C SER A 152 -2.95 -21.30 16.26
N ARG A 153 -4.03 -21.33 17.04
CA ARG A 153 -4.38 -22.50 17.88
C ARG A 153 -5.88 -22.72 17.98
N VAL A 154 -6.31 -23.97 18.01
CA VAL A 154 -7.72 -24.32 18.24
C VAL A 154 -8.10 -24.01 19.70
N TRP A 155 -9.29 -23.41 19.91
CA TRP A 155 -9.80 -23.02 21.22
C TRP A 155 -11.32 -23.14 21.27
N LYS A 156 -11.89 -23.07 22.49
CA LYS A 156 -13.33 -23.07 22.73
C LYS A 156 -13.74 -21.80 23.46
N ALA A 157 -15.03 -21.48 23.41
CA ALA A 157 -15.58 -20.25 23.99
C ALA A 157 -15.17 -20.02 25.46
N ASP A 158 -15.13 -21.11 26.26
CA ASP A 158 -14.78 -21.04 27.69
C ASP A 158 -13.28 -20.76 27.93
N ASP A 159 -12.41 -21.04 26.95
CA ASP A 159 -10.96 -20.79 27.06
C ASP A 159 -10.64 -19.28 27.02
N PHE A 160 -11.40 -18.50 26.21
CA PHE A 160 -11.21 -17.08 25.97
C PHE A 160 -12.55 -16.34 25.91
N PRO A 161 -13.25 -16.16 27.04
CA PRO A 161 -14.60 -15.58 27.06
C PRO A 161 -14.62 -14.11 26.58
N ASP A 162 -13.58 -13.33 26.84
CA ASP A 162 -13.46 -11.95 26.39
C ASP A 162 -13.28 -11.86 24.88
N LEU A 163 -12.48 -12.73 24.28
CA LEU A 163 -12.31 -12.84 22.84
C LEU A 163 -13.61 -13.30 22.17
N LYS A 164 -14.30 -14.28 22.78
CA LYS A 164 -15.61 -14.73 22.25
C LYS A 164 -16.61 -13.59 22.23
N LEU A 165 -16.72 -12.82 23.31
CA LEU A 165 -17.62 -11.66 23.40
C LEU A 165 -17.27 -10.60 22.32
N TYR A 166 -15.97 -10.31 22.16
CA TYR A 166 -15.49 -9.39 21.10
C TYR A 166 -15.89 -9.86 19.70
N LEU A 167 -15.69 -11.14 19.38
CA LEU A 167 -16.03 -11.70 18.07
C LEU A 167 -17.55 -11.67 17.81
N ASP A 168 -18.37 -11.93 18.83
CA ASP A 168 -19.83 -11.86 18.72
C ASP A 168 -20.31 -10.42 18.44
N GLU A 169 -19.71 -9.44 19.09
CA GLU A 169 -20.00 -8.03 18.84
C GLU A 169 -19.54 -7.57 17.44
N CYS A 170 -18.51 -8.19 16.87
CA CYS A 170 -18.04 -7.92 15.50
C CYS A 170 -18.84 -8.66 14.41
N GLU A 171 -19.69 -9.63 14.76
CA GLU A 171 -20.44 -10.46 13.78
C GLU A 171 -21.22 -9.66 12.72
N PRO A 172 -21.94 -8.56 13.06
CA PRO A 172 -22.62 -7.77 12.04
C PRO A 172 -21.64 -7.13 11.04
N GLY A 173 -20.45 -6.72 11.49
CA GLY A 173 -19.40 -6.20 10.61
C GLY A 173 -18.85 -7.26 9.67
N PHE A 174 -18.68 -8.50 10.12
CA PHE A 174 -18.23 -9.61 9.26
C PHE A 174 -19.23 -9.93 8.13
N ARG A 175 -20.54 -9.67 8.31
CA ARG A 175 -21.53 -9.79 7.23
C ARG A 175 -21.30 -8.75 6.12
N TRP A 176 -20.88 -7.54 6.47
CA TRP A 176 -20.50 -6.55 5.48
C TRP A 176 -19.21 -6.95 4.74
N ILE A 177 -18.26 -7.61 5.42
CA ILE A 177 -17.09 -8.18 4.75
C ILE A 177 -17.51 -9.26 3.75
N ASP A 178 -18.47 -10.14 4.09
CA ASP A 178 -19.02 -11.13 3.16
C ASP A 178 -19.67 -10.46 1.94
N ALA A 179 -20.44 -9.39 2.13
CA ALA A 179 -21.00 -8.62 1.03
C ALA A 179 -19.91 -7.97 0.16
N SER A 180 -18.88 -7.41 0.80
CA SER A 180 -17.75 -6.78 0.13
C SER A 180 -17.02 -7.76 -0.82
N VAL A 181 -16.67 -8.96 -0.35
CA VAL A 181 -15.87 -9.89 -1.16
C VAL A 181 -16.61 -10.47 -2.37
N ARG A 182 -17.94 -10.39 -2.40
CA ARG A 182 -18.78 -10.82 -3.54
C ARG A 182 -18.74 -9.85 -4.72
N LYS A 183 -18.33 -8.60 -4.50
CA LYS A 183 -18.20 -7.58 -5.53
C LYS A 183 -16.90 -7.75 -6.31
N SER A 184 -16.82 -7.30 -7.57
CA SER A 184 -15.63 -7.51 -8.40
C SER A 184 -14.56 -6.43 -8.21
N GLY A 185 -14.96 -5.16 -8.08
CA GLY A 185 -14.08 -4.00 -8.04
C GLY A 185 -13.60 -3.62 -6.63
N TRP A 186 -12.50 -2.86 -6.57
CA TRP A 186 -11.97 -2.25 -5.36
C TRP A 186 -11.48 -0.83 -5.66
N TYR A 187 -12.11 0.15 -5.05
CA TYR A 187 -11.70 1.55 -5.14
C TYR A 187 -12.01 2.29 -3.83
N VAL A 188 -10.97 2.79 -3.18
CA VAL A 188 -11.06 3.70 -2.02
C VAL A 188 -10.58 5.08 -2.48
N PRO A 189 -11.44 6.12 -2.46
CA PRO A 189 -11.04 7.49 -2.76
C PRO A 189 -9.96 7.98 -1.79
N ARG A 190 -8.92 8.61 -2.32
CA ARG A 190 -7.79 9.15 -1.56
C ARG A 190 -7.92 10.67 -1.43
N ASP A 191 -7.81 11.19 -0.20
CA ASP A 191 -7.76 12.63 0.04
C ASP A 191 -6.37 13.16 -0.33
N ALA A 192 -6.31 13.86 -1.45
CA ALA A 192 -5.06 14.41 -1.99
C ALA A 192 -5.07 15.94 -2.01
N LYS A 193 -5.45 16.58 -0.90
CA LYS A 193 -5.57 18.07 -0.75
C LYS A 193 -4.29 18.85 -1.02
N GLY A 194 -3.63 18.62 -2.15
CA GLY A 194 -2.39 19.31 -2.54
C GLY A 194 -1.14 18.81 -1.81
N GLU A 195 -1.26 17.75 -1.02
CA GLU A 195 -0.14 17.06 -0.40
C GLU A 195 0.42 15.99 -1.34
N SER A 196 1.71 15.66 -1.20
CA SER A 196 2.32 14.56 -1.94
C SER A 196 1.59 13.26 -1.68
N ILE A 197 1.40 12.45 -2.73
CA ILE A 197 0.77 11.13 -2.61
C ILE A 197 1.56 10.14 -1.76
N ILE A 198 2.82 10.42 -1.45
CA ILE A 198 3.64 9.68 -0.50
C ILE A 198 3.01 9.69 0.90
N MET A 199 2.23 10.74 1.23
CA MET A 199 1.54 10.91 2.51
C MET A 199 0.16 10.28 2.57
N LEU A 200 -0.30 9.65 1.51
CA LEU A 200 -1.63 9.03 1.50
C LEU A 200 -1.74 7.98 2.62
N SER A 201 -2.69 8.19 3.51
CA SER A 201 -3.00 7.23 4.55
C SER A 201 -3.55 5.94 3.93
N LEU A 202 -3.06 4.81 4.43
CA LEU A 202 -3.54 3.46 4.10
C LEU A 202 -4.14 2.79 5.35
N ALA A 203 -4.81 3.57 6.18
CA ALA A 203 -5.37 3.11 7.45
C ALA A 203 -6.34 1.93 7.28
N GLU A 204 -7.18 1.97 6.23
CA GLU A 204 -8.12 0.89 5.91
C GLU A 204 -7.40 -0.43 5.57
N VAL A 205 -6.19 -0.37 5.04
CA VAL A 205 -5.38 -1.56 4.70
C VAL A 205 -4.87 -2.25 5.97
N GLN A 206 -4.52 -1.48 7.01
CA GLN A 206 -4.17 -2.04 8.31
C GLN A 206 -5.38 -2.66 8.99
N GLU A 207 -6.56 -2.05 8.87
CA GLU A 207 -7.81 -2.63 9.38
C GLU A 207 -8.18 -3.93 8.65
N ALA A 208 -7.89 -4.07 7.37
CA ALA A 208 -8.06 -5.34 6.66
C ALA A 208 -7.26 -6.49 7.31
N ARG A 209 -6.04 -6.21 7.81
CA ARG A 209 -5.26 -7.20 8.58
C ARG A 209 -5.92 -7.52 9.92
N ASN A 210 -6.50 -6.53 10.60
CA ASN A 210 -7.19 -6.73 11.87
C ASN A 210 -8.47 -7.56 11.67
N VAL A 211 -9.23 -7.28 10.61
CA VAL A 211 -10.38 -8.10 10.17
C VAL A 211 -9.95 -9.54 9.92
N ALA A 212 -8.85 -9.75 9.18
CA ALA A 212 -8.33 -11.08 8.89
C ALA A 212 -7.88 -11.84 10.16
N ARG A 213 -7.31 -11.15 11.18
CA ARG A 213 -7.01 -11.77 12.48
C ARG A 213 -8.28 -12.20 13.22
N GLY A 214 -9.31 -11.34 13.23
CA GLY A 214 -10.61 -11.67 13.82
C GLY A 214 -11.24 -12.89 13.14
N LEU A 215 -11.23 -12.95 11.81
CA LEU A 215 -11.70 -14.11 11.05
C LEU A 215 -10.87 -15.36 11.36
N GLY A 216 -9.54 -15.25 11.46
CA GLY A 216 -8.67 -16.36 11.86
C GLY A 216 -8.98 -16.90 13.25
N SER A 217 -9.28 -16.02 14.22
CA SER A 217 -9.73 -16.43 15.56
C SER A 217 -11.09 -17.12 15.53
N ARG A 218 -12.01 -16.69 14.65
CA ARG A 218 -13.30 -17.38 14.44
C ARG A 218 -13.11 -18.76 13.81
N VAL A 219 -12.20 -18.90 12.85
CA VAL A 219 -11.87 -20.22 12.26
C VAL A 219 -11.45 -21.19 13.34
N THR A 220 -10.50 -20.82 14.18
CA THR A 220 -9.95 -21.71 15.22
C THR A 220 -10.95 -22.00 16.34
N LEU A 221 -11.82 -21.05 16.69
CA LEU A 221 -12.97 -21.29 17.57
C LEU A 221 -13.94 -22.32 16.96
N LYS A 222 -14.38 -22.11 15.72
CA LYS A 222 -15.34 -22.99 15.04
C LYS A 222 -14.78 -24.40 14.86
N VAL A 223 -13.49 -24.53 14.59
CA VAL A 223 -12.80 -25.83 14.58
C VAL A 223 -12.85 -26.49 15.95
N GLY A 224 -12.59 -25.76 17.04
CA GLY A 224 -12.67 -26.25 18.43
C GLY A 224 -14.08 -26.68 18.84
N GLU A 225 -15.10 -26.10 18.21
CA GLU A 225 -16.52 -26.43 18.39
C GLU A 225 -17.02 -27.48 17.37
N ALA A 226 -16.15 -28.08 16.56
CA ALA A 226 -16.47 -29.03 15.49
C ALA A 226 -17.42 -28.48 14.39
N ARG A 227 -17.44 -27.16 14.18
CA ARG A 227 -18.23 -26.45 13.16
C ARG A 227 -17.40 -26.25 11.89
N TYR A 228 -16.94 -27.35 11.30
CA TYR A 228 -15.90 -27.34 10.27
C TYR A 228 -16.29 -26.57 9.00
N MET A 229 -17.51 -26.71 8.50
CA MET A 229 -17.98 -26.01 7.31
C MET A 229 -18.15 -24.50 7.54
N GLU A 230 -18.53 -24.10 8.75
CA GLU A 230 -18.59 -22.68 9.09
C GLU A 230 -17.18 -22.08 9.24
N ALA A 231 -16.23 -22.84 9.78
CA ALA A 231 -14.81 -22.44 9.80
C ALA A 231 -14.26 -22.25 8.37
N TRP A 232 -14.64 -23.15 7.47
CA TRP A 232 -14.23 -23.06 6.06
C TRP A 232 -14.76 -21.79 5.39
N ARG A 233 -16.01 -21.42 5.63
CA ARG A 233 -16.58 -20.18 5.10
C ARG A 233 -15.80 -18.94 5.54
N ASP A 234 -15.31 -18.89 6.78
CA ASP A 234 -14.44 -17.82 7.24
C ASP A 234 -13.07 -17.83 6.54
N ILE A 235 -12.53 -19.00 6.23
CA ILE A 235 -11.29 -19.13 5.45
C ILE A 235 -11.49 -18.57 4.03
N VAL A 236 -12.59 -18.93 3.36
CA VAL A 236 -12.92 -18.41 2.03
C VAL A 236 -13.11 -16.88 2.08
N LEU A 237 -13.75 -16.37 3.13
CA LEU A 237 -13.94 -14.95 3.36
C LEU A 237 -12.59 -14.22 3.50
N MET A 238 -11.63 -14.76 4.25
CA MET A 238 -10.28 -14.22 4.35
C MET A 238 -9.58 -14.18 2.98
N ARG A 239 -9.70 -15.25 2.18
CA ARG A 239 -9.13 -15.33 0.83
C ARG A 239 -9.78 -14.31 -0.11
N GLY A 240 -11.09 -14.12 -0.03
CA GLY A 240 -11.81 -13.09 -0.76
C GLY A 240 -11.31 -11.70 -0.41
N LEU A 241 -11.19 -11.38 0.90
CA LEU A 241 -10.66 -10.13 1.38
C LEU A 241 -9.22 -9.86 0.90
N ALA A 242 -8.36 -10.89 0.93
CA ALA A 242 -7.00 -10.81 0.41
C ALA A 242 -6.97 -10.34 -1.06
N ARG A 243 -7.86 -10.87 -1.90
CA ARG A 243 -7.97 -10.49 -3.31
C ARG A 243 -8.48 -9.07 -3.50
N LYS A 244 -9.42 -8.61 -2.67
CA LYS A 244 -9.92 -7.24 -2.75
C LYS A 244 -8.84 -6.23 -2.39
N ILE A 245 -8.16 -6.42 -1.26
CA ILE A 245 -7.06 -5.54 -0.85
C ILE A 245 -5.93 -5.53 -1.89
N ALA A 246 -5.58 -6.69 -2.47
CA ALA A 246 -4.54 -6.78 -3.48
C ALA A 246 -4.89 -6.07 -4.81
N GLN A 247 -6.15 -5.70 -5.06
CA GLN A 247 -6.55 -4.88 -6.20
C GLN A 247 -6.23 -3.40 -6.01
N GLY A 248 -5.88 -2.96 -4.81
CA GLY A 248 -5.49 -1.59 -4.53
C GLY A 248 -4.27 -1.15 -5.34
N PRO A 249 -4.10 0.16 -5.58
CA PRO A 249 -3.09 0.65 -6.52
C PRO A 249 -1.66 0.65 -5.97
N THR A 250 -1.47 0.49 -4.65
CA THR A 250 -0.14 0.52 -4.02
C THR A 250 0.47 -0.87 -3.87
N LEU A 251 1.80 -0.93 -3.93
CA LEU A 251 2.54 -2.16 -3.60
C LEU A 251 2.24 -2.63 -2.17
N ILE A 252 2.00 -1.70 -1.23
CA ILE A 252 1.62 -2.02 0.16
C ILE A 252 0.31 -2.77 0.19
N GLU A 253 -0.73 -2.34 -0.54
CA GLU A 253 -2.01 -3.04 -0.64
C GLU A 253 -1.83 -4.45 -1.22
N GLY A 254 -1.03 -4.58 -2.29
CA GLY A 254 -0.68 -5.88 -2.85
C GLY A 254 -0.02 -6.82 -1.83
N LEU A 255 0.99 -6.33 -1.10
CA LEU A 255 1.71 -7.10 -0.09
C LEU A 255 0.84 -7.45 1.13
N ILE A 256 -0.06 -6.57 1.54
CA ILE A 256 -1.04 -6.86 2.60
C ILE A 256 -2.03 -7.94 2.14
N GLY A 257 -2.50 -7.87 0.90
CA GLY A 257 -3.32 -8.94 0.32
C GLY A 257 -2.61 -10.31 0.36
N VAL A 258 -1.32 -10.37 -0.04
CA VAL A 258 -0.50 -11.59 0.07
C VAL A 258 -0.34 -12.04 1.53
N ALA A 259 -0.18 -11.11 2.47
CA ALA A 259 -0.06 -11.44 3.89
C ALA A 259 -1.38 -12.05 4.45
N ILE A 260 -2.54 -11.51 4.05
CA ILE A 260 -3.86 -12.04 4.43
C ILE A 260 -4.07 -13.44 3.82
N GLU A 261 -3.69 -13.65 2.55
CA GLU A 261 -3.74 -14.98 1.92
C GLU A 261 -2.85 -15.98 2.68
N GLY A 262 -1.66 -15.56 3.14
CA GLY A 262 -0.80 -16.36 4.01
C GLY A 262 -1.44 -16.71 5.35
N MET A 263 -2.25 -15.82 5.93
CA MET A 263 -3.04 -16.11 7.13
C MET A 263 -4.13 -17.15 6.83
N ALA A 264 -4.85 -17.00 5.72
CA ALA A 264 -5.87 -17.96 5.28
C ALA A 264 -5.28 -19.35 4.99
N CYS A 265 -4.07 -19.43 4.41
CA CYS A 265 -3.35 -20.68 4.24
C CYS A 265 -3.03 -21.36 5.59
N ARG A 266 -2.58 -20.61 6.59
CA ARG A 266 -2.37 -21.18 7.95
C ARG A 266 -3.67 -21.67 8.57
N SER A 267 -4.75 -20.91 8.45
CA SER A 267 -6.08 -21.32 8.91
C SER A 267 -6.56 -22.59 8.19
N THR A 268 -6.28 -22.73 6.88
CA THR A 268 -6.56 -23.95 6.11
C THR A 268 -5.80 -25.15 6.67
N MET A 269 -4.53 -24.99 7.01
CA MET A 269 -3.72 -26.07 7.60
C MET A 269 -4.27 -26.50 8.97
N ILE A 270 -4.68 -25.56 9.82
CA ILE A 270 -5.29 -25.85 11.12
C ILE A 270 -6.62 -26.59 10.90
N TRP A 271 -7.45 -26.13 9.98
CA TRP A 271 -8.72 -26.78 9.64
C TRP A 271 -8.48 -28.23 9.20
N LEU A 272 -7.59 -28.48 8.23
CA LEU A 272 -7.27 -29.83 7.75
C LEU A 272 -6.75 -30.75 8.84
N GLN A 273 -5.88 -30.27 9.73
CA GLN A 273 -5.29 -31.06 10.81
C GLN A 273 -6.28 -31.49 11.89
N ASN A 274 -7.43 -30.83 11.98
CA ASN A 274 -8.44 -31.09 13.02
C ASN A 274 -9.74 -31.70 12.46
N LEU A 275 -9.80 -32.01 11.17
CA LEU A 275 -10.93 -32.72 10.60
C LEU A 275 -11.02 -34.16 11.17
N PRO A 276 -12.24 -34.67 11.46
CA PRO A 276 -12.39 -36.08 11.82
C PRO A 276 -12.09 -36.96 10.62
N GLU A 277 -11.63 -38.18 10.86
CA GLU A 277 -11.35 -39.17 9.80
C GLU A 277 -12.58 -39.47 8.91
N SER A 278 -13.78 -39.29 9.44
CA SER A 278 -15.04 -39.48 8.72
C SER A 278 -15.47 -38.26 7.88
N PHE A 279 -14.67 -37.20 7.83
CA PHE A 279 -15.02 -36.02 7.05
C PHE A 279 -14.81 -36.28 5.55
N ASP A 280 -15.85 -36.16 4.75
CA ASP A 280 -15.87 -36.41 3.31
C ASP A 280 -16.45 -35.25 2.46
N GLU A 281 -16.80 -34.11 3.11
CA GLU A 281 -17.45 -32.98 2.48
C GLU A 281 -16.42 -32.00 1.85
N PHE A 282 -15.50 -32.48 0.99
CA PHE A 282 -14.48 -31.64 0.36
C PHE A 282 -14.94 -30.90 -0.92
N GLY A 283 -16.08 -31.29 -1.53
CA GLY A 283 -16.57 -30.72 -2.78
C GLY A 283 -16.82 -29.19 -2.66
N GLU A 284 -17.73 -28.79 -1.77
CA GLU A 284 -18.05 -27.37 -1.53
C GLU A 284 -16.79 -26.52 -1.17
N PRO A 285 -15.90 -26.99 -0.27
CA PRO A 285 -14.64 -26.30 0.01
C PRO A 285 -13.76 -26.03 -1.21
N LEU A 286 -13.59 -26.98 -2.09
CA LEU A 286 -12.74 -26.85 -3.28
C LEU A 286 -13.37 -25.93 -4.34
N GLU A 287 -14.68 -26.03 -4.56
CA GLU A 287 -15.42 -25.16 -5.47
C GLU A 287 -15.36 -23.71 -5.01
N ALA A 288 -15.61 -23.43 -3.73
CA ALA A 288 -15.57 -22.08 -3.17
C ALA A 288 -14.21 -21.38 -3.33
N VAL A 289 -13.10 -22.13 -3.23
CA VAL A 289 -11.75 -21.58 -3.50
C VAL A 289 -11.53 -21.38 -5.00
N ALA A 290 -11.99 -22.30 -5.84
CA ALA A 290 -11.85 -22.19 -7.29
C ALA A 290 -12.60 -20.97 -7.85
N GLU A 291 -13.78 -20.64 -7.30
CA GLU A 291 -14.58 -19.48 -7.68
C GLU A 291 -13.89 -18.13 -7.36
N LEU A 292 -13.04 -18.07 -6.35
CA LEU A 292 -12.29 -16.84 -6.03
C LEU A 292 -11.28 -16.45 -7.11
N GLY A 293 -10.87 -17.38 -7.95
CA GLY A 293 -9.81 -17.15 -8.93
C GLY A 293 -8.43 -16.92 -8.32
N PRO A 294 -7.43 -16.58 -9.13
CA PRO A 294 -6.07 -16.32 -8.67
C PRO A 294 -5.98 -15.01 -7.87
N MET A 295 -4.91 -14.88 -7.09
CA MET A 295 -4.52 -13.58 -6.51
C MET A 295 -4.19 -12.58 -7.64
N PRO A 296 -4.57 -11.30 -7.49
CA PRO A 296 -4.13 -10.24 -8.40
C PRO A 296 -2.61 -10.22 -8.53
N SER A 297 -2.12 -9.92 -9.74
CA SER A 297 -0.68 -9.73 -9.95
C SER A 297 -0.20 -8.45 -9.27
N LEU A 298 0.99 -8.48 -8.68
CA LEU A 298 1.62 -7.28 -8.13
C LEU A 298 1.90 -6.21 -9.20
N SER A 299 1.86 -6.56 -10.49
CA SER A 299 1.96 -5.58 -11.58
C SER A 299 0.85 -4.52 -11.52
N THR A 300 -0.34 -4.87 -11.03
CA THR A 300 -1.45 -3.92 -10.88
C THR A 300 -1.18 -2.83 -9.84
N ASN A 301 -0.26 -3.09 -8.92
CA ASN A 301 0.12 -2.18 -7.84
C ASN A 301 1.27 -1.23 -8.23
N LEU A 302 1.91 -1.44 -9.38
CA LEU A 302 3.07 -0.64 -9.80
C LEU A 302 2.69 0.77 -10.28
N LEU A 303 1.45 0.98 -10.69
CA LEU A 303 1.02 2.28 -11.20
C LEU A 303 1.20 3.39 -10.15
N LEU A 304 0.76 3.16 -8.92
CA LEU A 304 0.90 4.19 -7.88
C LEU A 304 2.34 4.40 -7.45
N GLU A 305 3.14 3.35 -7.39
CA GLU A 305 4.59 3.47 -7.13
C GLU A 305 5.27 4.34 -8.20
N ARG A 306 4.91 4.12 -9.48
CA ARG A 306 5.37 4.94 -10.60
C ARG A 306 4.92 6.39 -10.48
N LEU A 307 3.66 6.63 -10.12
CA LEU A 307 3.12 7.97 -9.94
C LEU A 307 3.68 8.68 -8.69
N MET A 308 4.02 7.94 -7.63
CA MET A 308 4.76 8.49 -6.48
C MET A 308 6.15 8.99 -6.91
N PHE A 309 6.80 8.29 -7.82
CA PHE A 309 8.06 8.75 -8.40
C PHE A 309 7.84 10.03 -9.22
N VAL A 310 6.83 10.06 -10.09
CA VAL A 310 6.47 11.26 -10.88
C VAL A 310 6.21 12.46 -9.96
N ASP A 311 5.42 12.28 -8.89
CA ASP A 311 5.12 13.31 -7.91
C ASP A 311 6.39 13.84 -7.24
N THR A 312 7.28 12.96 -6.84
CA THR A 312 8.57 13.32 -6.23
C THR A 312 9.43 14.15 -7.20
N ILE A 313 9.53 13.75 -8.47
CA ILE A 313 10.29 14.49 -9.48
C ILE A 313 9.66 15.87 -9.75
N GLN A 314 8.34 15.95 -9.81
CA GLN A 314 7.63 17.22 -9.94
C GLN A 314 7.93 18.15 -8.76
N MET A 315 7.92 17.64 -7.51
CA MET A 315 8.28 18.43 -6.32
C MET A 315 9.74 18.92 -6.40
N MET A 316 10.65 18.09 -6.87
CA MET A 316 12.05 18.46 -7.06
C MET A 316 12.21 19.57 -8.14
N ALA A 317 11.50 19.45 -9.24
CA ALA A 317 11.51 20.46 -10.31
C ALA A 317 10.90 21.81 -9.87
N GLN A 318 9.95 21.80 -8.92
CA GLN A 318 9.35 23.00 -8.36
C GLN A 318 10.25 23.75 -7.35
N GLY A 319 11.31 23.12 -6.85
CA GLY A 319 12.35 23.76 -6.04
C GLY A 319 12.25 23.55 -4.52
N SER A 320 13.06 24.34 -3.79
CA SER A 320 13.40 24.07 -2.38
C SER A 320 12.24 24.06 -1.39
N GLU A 321 11.17 24.81 -1.61
CA GLU A 321 10.02 24.83 -0.68
C GLU A 321 9.35 23.46 -0.64
N LYS A 322 9.12 22.86 -1.80
CA LYS A 322 8.53 21.53 -1.91
C LYS A 322 9.44 20.40 -1.42
N ILE A 323 10.75 20.52 -1.64
CA ILE A 323 11.74 19.58 -1.12
C ILE A 323 11.79 19.60 0.42
N ASN A 324 11.59 20.76 1.05
CA ASN A 324 11.52 20.84 2.51
C ASN A 324 10.29 20.11 3.08
N GLU A 325 9.17 20.07 2.37
CA GLU A 325 8.01 19.26 2.72
C GLU A 325 8.40 17.78 2.78
N LEU A 326 9.12 17.24 1.77
CA LEU A 326 9.65 15.86 1.76
C LEU A 326 10.60 15.59 2.95
N GLY A 327 11.44 16.54 3.32
CA GLY A 327 12.36 16.44 4.47
C GLY A 327 11.62 16.33 5.80
N GLY A 328 10.51 17.08 5.96
CA GLY A 328 9.64 17.02 7.14
C GLY A 328 8.97 15.67 7.34
N LEU A 329 8.88 14.83 6.30
CA LEU A 329 8.26 13.51 6.29
C LEU A 329 9.18 12.38 6.77
N GLY A 330 10.44 12.68 7.15
CA GLY A 330 11.42 11.64 7.51
C GLY A 330 11.88 10.78 6.33
N LEU A 331 11.49 11.13 5.11
CA LEU A 331 11.91 10.45 3.88
C LEU A 331 13.35 10.80 3.49
N MET A 332 13.90 11.84 4.11
CA MET A 332 15.29 12.26 3.98
C MET A 332 16.10 11.86 5.21
N PRO A 333 17.39 11.49 5.08
CA PRO A 333 18.23 11.19 6.23
C PRO A 333 18.22 12.34 7.25
N SER A 334 17.80 12.08 8.48
CA SER A 334 17.68 13.08 9.56
C SER A 334 19.04 13.53 10.12
N GLN A 335 20.16 12.99 9.65
CA GLN A 335 21.50 13.26 10.14
C GLN A 335 22.37 13.91 9.07
N GLY A 336 22.32 15.23 9.03
CA GLY A 336 23.25 16.03 8.22
C GLY A 336 22.75 17.47 8.08
N PRO A 337 23.65 18.45 7.96
CA PRO A 337 23.25 19.84 7.81
C PRO A 337 22.54 20.04 6.48
N ASN A 338 21.23 20.31 6.54
CA ASN A 338 20.44 20.82 5.42
C ASN A 338 20.56 20.03 4.11
N PHE A 339 20.24 18.72 4.12
CA PHE A 339 20.22 17.91 2.88
C PHE A 339 19.34 18.56 1.80
N ALA A 340 18.19 19.11 2.17
CA ALA A 340 17.32 19.84 1.26
C ALA A 340 18.02 21.06 0.64
N ALA A 341 18.82 21.80 1.39
CA ALA A 341 19.59 22.94 0.86
C ALA A 341 20.73 22.48 -0.06
N VAL A 342 21.45 21.42 0.33
CA VAL A 342 22.51 20.83 -0.50
C VAL A 342 21.93 20.25 -1.77
N PHE A 343 20.82 19.51 -1.68
CA PHE A 343 20.13 18.95 -2.84
C PHE A 343 19.60 20.04 -3.77
N THR A 344 19.00 21.11 -3.20
CA THR A 344 18.55 22.27 -3.99
C THR A 344 19.70 22.97 -4.69
N GLN A 345 20.86 23.11 -4.04
CA GLN A 345 22.05 23.64 -4.69
C GLN A 345 22.53 22.71 -5.81
N LEU A 346 22.64 21.41 -5.54
CA LEU A 346 23.05 20.44 -6.55
C LEU A 346 22.12 20.44 -7.77
N THR A 347 20.80 20.45 -7.58
CA THR A 347 19.84 20.49 -8.68
C THR A 347 19.89 21.83 -9.46
N ARG A 348 20.18 22.96 -8.80
CA ARG A 348 20.39 24.24 -9.46
C ARG A 348 21.67 24.26 -10.29
N PHE A 349 22.76 23.68 -9.79
CA PHE A 349 24.04 23.63 -10.52
C PHE A 349 24.03 22.58 -11.63
N ALA A 350 23.36 21.42 -11.43
CA ALA A 350 23.34 20.34 -12.39
C ALA A 350 22.32 20.55 -13.51
N ASN A 351 21.31 21.41 -13.29
CA ASN A 351 20.18 21.66 -14.21
C ASN A 351 19.69 20.36 -14.90
N PRO A 352 19.19 19.37 -14.14
CA PRO A 352 18.88 18.06 -14.70
C PRO A 352 17.76 18.14 -15.73
N ASP A 353 17.86 17.35 -16.78
CA ASP A 353 16.74 17.10 -17.69
C ASP A 353 15.70 16.23 -17.00
N TRP A 354 14.69 16.85 -16.38
CA TRP A 354 13.64 16.17 -15.66
C TRP A 354 12.80 15.25 -16.55
N ASN A 355 12.66 15.58 -17.84
CA ASN A 355 11.95 14.73 -18.79
C ASN A 355 12.74 13.43 -19.03
N GLN A 356 14.05 13.52 -19.21
CA GLN A 356 14.89 12.34 -19.35
C GLN A 356 14.91 11.47 -18.08
N VAL A 357 14.89 12.09 -16.89
CA VAL A 357 14.77 11.36 -15.62
C VAL A 357 13.47 10.55 -15.57
N LEU A 358 12.35 11.19 -15.95
CA LEU A 358 11.03 10.52 -15.98
C LEU A 358 10.96 9.42 -17.02
N LEU A 359 11.52 9.64 -18.22
CA LEU A 359 11.58 8.62 -19.28
C LEU A 359 12.38 7.39 -18.83
N ASN A 360 13.54 7.59 -18.19
CA ASN A 360 14.36 6.50 -17.66
C ASN A 360 13.64 5.71 -16.56
N ALA A 361 12.93 6.42 -15.67
CA ALA A 361 12.13 5.78 -14.63
C ALA A 361 10.98 4.96 -15.23
N ASN A 362 10.31 5.50 -16.22
CA ASN A 362 9.21 4.83 -16.89
C ASN A 362 9.67 3.56 -17.60
N ASP A 363 10.82 3.58 -18.29
CA ASP A 363 11.42 2.37 -18.86
C ASP A 363 11.70 1.30 -17.77
N TYR A 364 12.24 1.71 -16.61
CA TYR A 364 12.46 0.80 -15.50
C TYR A 364 11.15 0.17 -14.98
N TYR A 365 10.09 0.99 -14.77
CA TYR A 365 8.79 0.48 -14.32
C TYR A 365 8.12 -0.43 -15.36
N ASP A 366 8.26 -0.15 -16.66
CA ASP A 366 7.75 -1.01 -17.73
C ASP A 366 8.44 -2.38 -17.71
N ARG A 367 9.75 -2.41 -17.53
CA ARG A 367 10.52 -3.65 -17.39
C ARG A 367 10.18 -4.41 -16.11
N LEU A 368 9.94 -3.70 -15.01
CA LEU A 368 9.50 -4.27 -13.75
C LEU A 368 8.10 -4.91 -13.88
N GLU A 369 7.18 -4.26 -14.57
CA GLU A 369 5.86 -4.82 -14.88
C GLU A 369 5.98 -6.11 -15.70
N VAL A 370 6.79 -6.10 -16.75
CA VAL A 370 7.09 -7.30 -17.56
C VAL A 370 7.69 -8.43 -16.71
N ALA A 371 8.53 -8.11 -15.73
CA ALA A 371 9.08 -9.09 -14.81
C ALA A 371 7.99 -9.73 -13.93
N TYR A 372 7.07 -8.92 -13.37
CA TYR A 372 5.96 -9.44 -12.55
C TYR A 372 4.95 -10.26 -13.36
N LEU A 373 4.78 -9.97 -14.64
CA LEU A 373 3.89 -10.70 -15.55
C LEU A 373 4.51 -11.98 -16.12
N ALA A 374 5.78 -12.30 -15.81
CA ALA A 374 6.44 -13.49 -16.29
C ALA A 374 5.68 -14.76 -15.92
N ALA A 375 5.57 -15.70 -16.87
CA ALA A 375 4.75 -16.89 -16.78
C ALA A 375 5.20 -17.85 -15.66
N THR A 376 6.49 -17.88 -15.35
CA THR A 376 7.05 -18.78 -14.32
C THR A 376 7.74 -18.01 -13.19
N ALA A 377 7.74 -18.61 -12.01
CA ALA A 377 8.45 -18.05 -10.86
C ALA A 377 9.98 -17.96 -11.10
N LYS A 378 10.54 -18.87 -11.90
CA LYS A 378 11.96 -18.85 -12.27
C LYS A 378 12.28 -17.65 -13.13
N GLU A 379 11.56 -17.47 -14.24
CA GLU A 379 11.71 -16.34 -15.15
C GLU A 379 11.51 -14.99 -14.45
N ARG A 380 10.49 -14.91 -13.59
CA ARG A 380 10.26 -13.71 -12.76
C ARG A 380 11.46 -13.38 -11.90
N ARG A 381 12.04 -14.36 -11.21
CA ARG A 381 13.21 -14.17 -10.35
C ARG A 381 14.42 -13.71 -11.16
N GLU A 382 14.68 -14.34 -12.31
CA GLU A 382 15.80 -13.99 -13.18
C GLU A 382 15.72 -12.52 -13.63
N ARG A 383 14.55 -12.08 -14.13
CA ARG A 383 14.33 -10.70 -14.55
C ARG A 383 14.43 -9.68 -13.40
N LEU A 384 13.92 -10.04 -12.20
CA LEU A 384 14.03 -9.16 -11.04
C LEU A 384 15.47 -9.02 -10.56
N VAL A 385 16.27 -10.09 -10.60
CA VAL A 385 17.70 -10.04 -10.26
C VAL A 385 18.47 -9.15 -11.25
N GLU A 386 18.19 -9.26 -12.56
CA GLU A 386 18.81 -8.40 -13.58
C GLU A 386 18.52 -6.91 -13.32
N LEU A 387 17.29 -6.58 -12.96
CA LEU A 387 16.90 -5.20 -12.62
C LEU A 387 17.55 -4.70 -11.32
N GLU A 388 17.68 -5.56 -10.33
CA GLU A 388 18.34 -5.25 -9.05
C GLU A 388 19.84 -4.99 -9.25
N GLU A 389 20.53 -5.84 -9.99
CA GLU A 389 21.96 -5.68 -10.34
C GLU A 389 22.20 -4.38 -11.12
N GLU A 390 21.31 -4.01 -12.05
CA GLU A 390 21.41 -2.75 -12.78
C GLU A 390 21.29 -1.53 -11.84
N LEU A 391 20.36 -1.56 -10.89
CA LEU A 391 20.20 -0.49 -9.90
C LEU A 391 21.41 -0.40 -8.97
N GLU A 392 21.96 -1.53 -8.53
CA GLU A 392 23.15 -1.55 -7.69
C GLU A 392 24.35 -0.93 -8.42
N GLN A 393 24.59 -1.32 -9.68
CA GLN A 393 25.66 -0.75 -10.50
C GLN A 393 25.51 0.76 -10.68
N ARG A 394 24.28 1.25 -10.94
CA ARG A 394 24.02 2.69 -11.04
C ARG A 394 24.27 3.40 -9.71
N SER A 395 23.86 2.80 -8.58
CA SER A 395 24.08 3.33 -7.24
C SER A 395 25.59 3.44 -6.91
N GLU A 396 26.36 2.42 -7.20
CA GLU A 396 27.82 2.43 -6.97
C GLU A 396 28.52 3.52 -7.80
N ASN A 397 28.11 3.71 -9.05
CA ASN A 397 28.63 4.78 -9.89
C ASN A 397 28.36 6.17 -9.30
N VAL A 398 27.14 6.39 -8.77
CA VAL A 398 26.76 7.66 -8.12
C VAL A 398 27.57 7.90 -6.86
N GLN A 399 27.76 6.87 -6.03
CA GLN A 399 28.55 6.98 -4.80
C GLN A 399 30.02 7.31 -5.12
N GLN A 400 30.62 6.68 -6.13
CA GLN A 400 31.98 6.98 -6.58
C GLN A 400 32.12 8.44 -7.08
N VAL A 401 31.12 8.96 -7.79
CA VAL A 401 31.07 10.35 -8.25
C VAL A 401 30.94 11.31 -7.07
N SER A 402 30.09 11.00 -6.08
CA SER A 402 29.91 11.85 -4.89
C SER A 402 31.15 11.89 -4.00
N GLU A 403 31.92 10.82 -3.93
CA GLU A 403 33.18 10.74 -3.18
C GLU A 403 34.36 11.39 -3.90
N ASN A 404 34.27 11.58 -5.21
CA ASN A 404 35.36 12.17 -6.01
C ASN A 404 34.83 13.08 -7.13
N PRO A 405 34.29 14.27 -6.80
CA PRO A 405 33.68 15.18 -7.76
C PRO A 405 34.63 15.69 -8.86
N LEU A 406 35.95 15.55 -8.68
CA LEU A 406 36.95 15.91 -9.69
C LEU A 406 37.02 14.92 -10.88
N ARG A 407 36.31 13.83 -10.87
CA ARG A 407 36.22 12.90 -12.01
C ARG A 407 35.19 13.32 -13.07
N LEU A 408 34.46 14.41 -12.82
CA LEU A 408 33.51 15.02 -13.78
C LEU A 408 34.13 16.17 -14.60
N ALA A 409 35.42 16.49 -14.41
CA ALA A 409 36.13 17.52 -15.16
C ALA A 409 36.92 16.93 -16.35
#